data_4a1be29fc441d86735a92431b1eaf227
#
_entry.id   4a1be29fc441d86735a92431b1eaf227
#
_cell.length_a   1.000
_cell.length_b   1.000
_cell.length_c   1.000
_cell.angle_alpha   90.00
_cell.angle_beta   90.00
_cell.angle_gamma   90.00
#
_symmetry.space_group_name_H-M   'P 1'
#
loop_
_entity.id
_entity.type
_entity.pdbx_description
1 polymer ?
#
loop_
_entity_poly.entity_id
_entity_poly.type
_entity_poly.pdbx_seq_one_letter_code
_entity_poly.pdbx_strand_id
1 'polypeptide(L)'
;MPTQIDEVSKVYARSLFELAREVGGNAGVASMGEELREVCSIVRADKGALELFRSPIVDPAQRAASLRKIFGGRVTDTLLNFILVLNRKGRLAELLSIGDAYDILEQDAFGRIEVDVFTASGSVDAATQATLAADLKKSLGKDPVLHYYADPAMIGGLKLRIGDQLIDGSVAAQLRRMRSTLLDRGLAGRDAGTFLS
;
A
#
# COMPACT_ATOMS: atom_id res chain seq x y z
N MET A 1 -9.34 -3.76 -4.17
CA MET A 1 -9.13 -5.05 -3.45
C MET A 1 -7.64 -5.17 -3.24
N PRO A 2 -7.12 -5.25 -2.01
CA PRO A 2 -5.71 -5.54 -1.81
C PRO A 2 -5.42 -6.92 -2.40
N THR A 3 -4.51 -6.97 -3.35
CA THR A 3 -4.03 -8.22 -3.93
C THR A 3 -3.35 -8.98 -2.80
N GLN A 4 -3.81 -10.18 -2.48
CA GLN A 4 -3.08 -11.04 -1.55
C GLN A 4 -1.69 -11.28 -2.15
N ILE A 5 -0.68 -10.66 -1.57
CA ILE A 5 0.70 -10.84 -2.00
C ILE A 5 1.13 -12.24 -1.57
N ASP A 6 1.33 -13.10 -2.55
CA ASP A 6 1.81 -14.46 -2.33
C ASP A 6 3.23 -14.46 -1.74
N GLU A 7 3.53 -15.45 -0.90
CA GLU A 7 4.86 -15.59 -0.27
C GLU A 7 5.99 -15.66 -1.31
N VAL A 8 5.73 -16.26 -2.47
CA VAL A 8 6.70 -16.32 -3.57
C VAL A 8 7.01 -14.91 -4.09
N SER A 9 6.00 -14.07 -4.29
CA SER A 9 6.17 -12.68 -4.71
C SER A 9 7.01 -11.87 -3.72
N LYS A 10 6.83 -12.08 -2.42
CA LYS A 10 7.65 -11.43 -1.38
C LYS A 10 9.13 -11.84 -1.46
N VAL A 11 9.42 -13.12 -1.72
CA VAL A 11 10.80 -13.61 -1.84
C VAL A 11 11.50 -12.96 -3.04
N TYR A 12 10.83 -12.91 -4.20
CA TYR A 12 11.39 -12.27 -5.39
C TYR A 12 11.55 -10.74 -5.21
N ALA A 13 10.57 -10.07 -4.60
CA ALA A 13 10.67 -8.65 -4.30
C ALA A 13 11.84 -8.35 -3.36
N ARG A 14 12.02 -9.15 -2.30
CA ARG A 14 13.15 -9.02 -1.38
C ARG A 14 14.49 -9.22 -2.09
N SER A 15 14.60 -10.23 -2.95
CA SER A 15 15.84 -10.48 -3.71
C SER A 15 16.18 -9.31 -4.64
N LEU A 16 15.17 -8.73 -5.32
CA LEU A 16 15.37 -7.55 -6.17
C LEU A 16 15.75 -6.32 -5.35
N PHE A 17 15.13 -6.14 -4.17
CA PHE A 17 15.43 -5.06 -3.25
C PHE A 17 16.87 -5.12 -2.73
N GLU A 18 17.32 -6.29 -2.29
CA GLU A 18 18.69 -6.50 -1.82
C GLU A 18 19.70 -6.22 -2.94
N LEU A 19 19.44 -6.71 -4.16
CA LEU A 19 20.27 -6.45 -5.32
C LEU A 19 20.35 -4.94 -5.67
N ALA A 20 19.22 -4.24 -5.66
CA ALA A 20 19.17 -2.81 -5.91
C ALA A 20 19.95 -2.02 -4.82
N ARG A 21 19.87 -2.48 -3.58
CA ARG A 21 20.60 -1.89 -2.45
C ARG A 21 22.11 -2.11 -2.53
N GLU A 22 22.55 -3.28 -2.98
CA GLU A 22 23.98 -3.58 -3.20
C GLU A 22 24.59 -2.70 -4.30
N VAL A 23 23.84 -2.48 -5.40
CA VAL A 23 24.32 -1.74 -6.56
C VAL A 23 24.34 -0.23 -6.31
N GLY A 24 23.31 0.33 -5.66
CA GLY A 24 23.14 1.79 -5.57
C GLY A 24 22.68 2.30 -4.21
N GLY A 25 22.69 1.49 -3.15
CA GLY A 25 22.20 1.90 -1.83
C GLY A 25 20.72 2.30 -1.88
N ASN A 26 20.34 3.31 -1.09
CA ASN A 26 18.96 3.80 -1.07
C ASN A 26 18.53 4.45 -2.40
N ALA A 27 19.46 5.11 -3.12
CA ALA A 27 19.17 5.67 -4.42
C ALA A 27 18.90 4.57 -5.47
N GLY A 28 19.64 3.46 -5.42
CA GLY A 28 19.43 2.30 -6.27
C GLY A 28 18.06 1.64 -6.00
N VAL A 29 17.65 1.54 -4.73
CA VAL A 29 16.32 1.01 -4.36
C VAL A 29 15.21 1.89 -4.93
N ALA A 30 15.31 3.22 -4.80
CA ALA A 30 14.32 4.15 -5.32
C ALA A 30 14.24 4.09 -6.86
N SER A 31 15.38 4.14 -7.55
CA SER A 31 15.43 4.06 -9.02
C SER A 31 14.85 2.74 -9.54
N MET A 32 15.21 1.61 -8.91
CA MET A 32 14.65 0.29 -9.26
C MET A 32 13.14 0.23 -9.03
N GLY A 33 12.63 0.83 -7.94
CA GLY A 33 11.20 0.92 -7.66
C GLY A 33 10.45 1.74 -8.72
N GLU A 34 11.02 2.86 -9.17
CA GLU A 34 10.44 3.69 -10.25
C GLU A 34 10.35 2.91 -11.57
N GLU A 35 11.44 2.27 -11.98
CA GLU A 35 11.45 1.46 -13.19
C GLU A 35 10.46 0.29 -13.13
N LEU A 36 10.39 -0.40 -11.97
CA LEU A 36 9.47 -1.51 -11.78
C LEU A 36 8.00 -1.04 -11.83
N ARG A 37 7.66 0.11 -11.22
CA ARG A 37 6.33 0.73 -11.31
C ARG A 37 5.96 1.08 -12.74
N GLU A 38 6.90 1.63 -13.52
CA GLU A 38 6.68 1.94 -14.93
C GLU A 38 6.37 0.66 -15.73
N VAL A 39 7.16 -0.39 -15.57
CA VAL A 39 6.92 -1.69 -16.20
C VAL A 39 5.55 -2.24 -15.82
N CYS A 40 5.21 -2.23 -14.52
CA CYS A 40 3.92 -2.69 -14.04
C CYS A 40 2.75 -1.87 -14.61
N SER A 41 2.91 -0.55 -14.75
CA SER A 41 1.90 0.33 -15.34
C SER A 41 1.64 0.00 -16.81
N ILE A 42 2.69 -0.22 -17.59
CA ILE A 42 2.59 -0.64 -19.00
C ILE A 42 1.86 -1.97 -19.11
N VAL A 43 2.21 -2.95 -18.28
CA VAL A 43 1.58 -4.28 -18.29
C VAL A 43 0.10 -4.21 -17.86
N ARG A 44 -0.25 -3.34 -16.91
CA ARG A 44 -1.66 -3.13 -16.49
C ARG A 44 -2.49 -2.44 -17.58
N ALA A 45 -1.90 -1.53 -18.34
CA ALA A 45 -2.58 -0.76 -19.38
C ALA A 45 -2.85 -1.58 -20.66
N ASP A 46 -2.00 -2.56 -20.98
CA ASP A 46 -2.11 -3.37 -22.19
C ASP A 46 -2.58 -4.80 -21.89
N LYS A 47 -3.83 -5.11 -22.32
CA LYS A 47 -4.41 -6.45 -22.18
C LYS A 47 -3.59 -7.53 -22.87
N GLY A 48 -3.00 -7.22 -24.03
CA GLY A 48 -2.14 -8.15 -24.78
C GLY A 48 -0.85 -8.48 -24.03
N ALA A 49 -0.24 -7.49 -23.39
CA ALA A 49 0.91 -7.69 -22.50
C ALA A 49 0.51 -8.58 -21.31
N LEU A 50 -0.61 -8.30 -20.66
CA LEU A 50 -1.10 -9.08 -19.54
C LEU A 50 -1.36 -10.55 -19.91
N GLU A 51 -1.95 -10.79 -21.08
CA GLU A 51 -2.16 -12.15 -21.62
C GLU A 51 -0.84 -12.85 -21.94
N LEU A 52 0.12 -12.14 -22.54
CA LEU A 52 1.47 -12.68 -22.83
C LEU A 52 2.18 -13.11 -21.54
N PHE A 53 2.04 -12.34 -20.46
CA PHE A 53 2.66 -12.64 -19.17
C PHE A 53 2.02 -13.84 -18.46
N ARG A 54 0.71 -14.05 -18.67
CA ARG A 54 -0.06 -15.13 -18.04
C ARG A 54 -0.16 -16.40 -18.88
N SER A 55 0.05 -16.31 -20.19
CA SER A 55 -0.14 -17.43 -21.10
C SER A 55 0.91 -18.53 -20.90
N PRO A 56 0.51 -19.77 -20.58
CA PRO A 56 1.43 -20.90 -20.53
C PRO A 56 1.78 -21.45 -21.91
N ILE A 57 1.06 -21.02 -22.96
CA ILE A 57 1.15 -21.59 -24.31
C ILE A 57 2.37 -21.03 -25.08
N VAL A 58 2.76 -19.79 -24.77
CA VAL A 58 3.89 -19.13 -25.45
C VAL A 58 5.20 -19.71 -24.95
N ASP A 59 6.04 -20.16 -25.91
CA ASP A 59 7.37 -20.68 -25.62
C ASP A 59 8.21 -19.65 -24.82
N PRO A 60 8.84 -20.04 -23.70
CA PRO A 60 9.66 -19.14 -22.88
C PRO A 60 10.78 -18.42 -23.66
N ALA A 61 11.35 -19.06 -24.69
CA ALA A 61 12.42 -18.44 -25.50
C ALA A 61 11.87 -17.33 -26.41
N GLN A 62 10.71 -17.56 -27.04
CA GLN A 62 10.04 -16.53 -27.86
C GLN A 62 9.57 -15.37 -26.99
N ARG A 63 9.03 -15.67 -25.79
CA ARG A 63 8.65 -14.64 -24.82
C ARG A 63 9.85 -13.82 -24.36
N ALA A 64 11.00 -14.46 -24.09
CA ALA A 64 12.23 -13.76 -23.71
C ALA A 64 12.72 -12.81 -24.84
N ALA A 65 12.60 -13.22 -26.10
CA ALA A 65 12.95 -12.35 -27.23
C ALA A 65 12.03 -11.12 -27.31
N SER A 66 10.72 -11.31 -27.10
CA SER A 66 9.74 -10.22 -27.03
C SER A 66 10.02 -9.27 -25.88
N LEU A 67 10.31 -9.79 -24.67
CA LEU A 67 10.64 -9.00 -23.49
C LEU A 67 11.90 -8.13 -23.73
N ARG A 68 12.95 -8.70 -24.34
CA ARG A 68 14.15 -7.92 -24.71
C ARG A 68 13.86 -6.82 -25.72
N LYS A 69 12.95 -7.08 -26.67
CA LYS A 69 12.56 -6.09 -27.68
C LYS A 69 11.73 -4.96 -27.08
N ILE A 70 10.87 -5.25 -26.10
CA ILE A 70 9.97 -4.27 -25.47
C ILE A 70 10.74 -3.42 -24.46
N PHE A 71 11.49 -4.04 -23.56
CA PHE A 71 12.13 -3.40 -22.42
C PHE A 71 13.63 -3.11 -22.60
N GLY A 72 14.29 -3.70 -23.61
CA GLY A 72 15.72 -3.46 -23.86
C GLY A 72 16.00 -1.99 -24.13
N GLY A 73 16.92 -1.41 -23.37
CA GLY A 73 17.30 -0.01 -23.44
C GLY A 73 16.28 0.97 -22.80
N ARG A 74 15.18 0.48 -22.23
CA ARG A 74 14.19 1.31 -21.51
C ARG A 74 14.27 1.14 -20.01
N VAL A 75 14.74 0.00 -19.55
CA VAL A 75 14.98 -0.32 -18.16
C VAL A 75 16.43 -0.70 -17.96
N THR A 76 16.89 -0.71 -16.72
CA THR A 76 18.25 -1.17 -16.38
C THR A 76 18.43 -2.64 -16.75
N ASP A 77 19.67 -3.03 -17.08
CA ASP A 77 19.99 -4.43 -17.37
C ASP A 77 19.67 -5.36 -16.20
N THR A 78 19.77 -4.85 -14.98
CA THR A 78 19.41 -5.58 -13.75
C THR A 78 17.93 -5.94 -13.74
N LEU A 79 17.04 -4.98 -14.00
CA LEU A 79 15.59 -5.22 -14.04
C LEU A 79 15.22 -6.12 -15.23
N LEU A 80 15.81 -5.88 -16.39
CA LEU A 80 15.59 -6.74 -17.57
C LEU A 80 15.98 -8.20 -17.28
N ASN A 81 17.15 -8.43 -16.69
CA ASN A 81 17.60 -9.76 -16.32
C ASN A 81 16.67 -10.40 -15.28
N PHE A 82 16.18 -9.63 -14.31
CA PHE A 82 15.21 -10.11 -13.34
C PHE A 82 13.92 -10.58 -14.03
N ILE A 83 13.36 -9.79 -14.93
CA ILE A 83 12.16 -10.16 -15.72
C ILE A 83 12.41 -11.45 -16.53
N LEU A 84 13.60 -11.58 -17.14
CA LEU A 84 13.98 -12.79 -17.88
C LEU A 84 14.13 -14.02 -16.98
N VAL A 85 14.60 -13.84 -15.73
CA VAL A 85 14.64 -14.92 -14.72
C VAL A 85 13.21 -15.35 -14.34
N LEU A 86 12.31 -14.41 -14.11
CA LEU A 86 10.90 -14.72 -13.85
C LEU A 86 10.26 -15.49 -15.01
N ASN A 87 10.55 -15.07 -16.25
CA ASN A 87 10.07 -15.78 -17.44
C ASN A 87 10.59 -17.23 -17.48
N ARG A 88 11.89 -17.45 -17.25
CA ARG A 88 12.50 -18.78 -17.23
C ARG A 88 11.95 -19.68 -16.11
N LYS A 89 11.58 -19.08 -14.98
CA LYS A 89 11.01 -19.78 -13.83
C LYS A 89 9.48 -20.00 -13.95
N GLY A 90 8.84 -19.48 -15.01
CA GLY A 90 7.38 -19.56 -15.17
C GLY A 90 6.60 -18.68 -14.19
N ARG A 91 7.24 -17.64 -13.63
CA ARG A 91 6.68 -16.74 -12.60
C ARG A 91 6.42 -15.33 -13.11
N LEU A 92 6.40 -15.15 -14.42
CA LEU A 92 6.20 -13.83 -15.03
C LEU A 92 4.80 -13.25 -14.73
N ALA A 93 3.79 -14.10 -14.54
CA ALA A 93 2.45 -13.69 -14.14
C ALA A 93 2.39 -12.98 -12.78
N GLU A 94 3.36 -13.23 -11.92
CA GLU A 94 3.46 -12.67 -10.57
C GLU A 94 4.16 -11.31 -10.55
N LEU A 95 4.63 -10.79 -11.71
CA LEU A 95 5.38 -9.53 -11.77
C LEU A 95 4.64 -8.36 -11.11
N LEU A 96 3.32 -8.27 -11.28
CA LEU A 96 2.51 -7.21 -10.68
C LEU A 96 2.47 -7.31 -9.15
N SER A 97 2.30 -8.53 -8.62
CA SER A 97 2.32 -8.78 -7.18
C SER A 97 3.71 -8.57 -6.57
N ILE A 98 4.77 -8.85 -7.36
CA ILE A 98 6.17 -8.57 -6.97
C ILE A 98 6.38 -7.06 -6.90
N GLY A 99 5.84 -6.29 -7.85
CA GLY A 99 5.88 -4.83 -7.82
C GLY A 99 5.23 -4.27 -6.56
N ASP A 100 4.01 -4.72 -6.24
CA ASP A 100 3.28 -4.30 -5.03
C ASP A 100 4.06 -4.68 -3.75
N ALA A 101 4.72 -5.85 -3.72
CA ALA A 101 5.57 -6.28 -2.61
C ALA A 101 6.86 -5.45 -2.49
N TYR A 102 7.45 -5.05 -3.62
CA TYR A 102 8.64 -4.20 -3.64
C TYR A 102 8.34 -2.80 -3.08
N ASP A 103 7.20 -2.21 -3.46
CA ASP A 103 6.76 -0.92 -2.94
C ASP A 103 6.63 -0.93 -1.40
N ILE A 104 6.12 -2.00 -0.82
CA ILE A 104 6.04 -2.15 0.65
C ILE A 104 7.45 -2.20 1.27
N LEU A 105 8.38 -2.95 0.68
CA LEU A 105 9.76 -3.03 1.17
C LEU A 105 10.48 -1.68 1.05
N GLU A 106 10.25 -0.95 -0.04
CA GLU A 106 10.80 0.39 -0.26
C GLU A 106 10.28 1.38 0.80
N GLN A 107 8.97 1.38 1.04
CA GLN A 107 8.34 2.24 2.06
C GLN A 107 8.89 1.94 3.45
N ASP A 108 9.02 0.66 3.80
CA ASP A 108 9.61 0.26 5.08
C ASP A 108 11.07 0.70 5.22
N ALA A 109 11.86 0.56 4.16
CA ALA A 109 13.27 0.93 4.14
C ALA A 109 13.50 2.44 4.26
N PHE A 110 12.61 3.25 3.66
CA PHE A 110 12.66 4.71 3.75
C PHE A 110 11.93 5.26 4.97
N GLY A 111 11.42 4.41 5.84
CA GLY A 111 10.64 4.82 7.01
C GLY A 111 9.36 5.56 6.63
N ARG A 112 8.80 5.29 5.46
CA ARG A 112 7.53 5.85 5.00
C ARG A 112 6.37 4.91 5.35
N ILE A 113 5.18 5.49 5.55
CA ILE A 113 3.96 4.74 5.77
C ILE A 113 2.79 5.42 5.05
N GLU A 114 2.06 4.67 4.25
CA GLU A 114 0.86 5.20 3.58
C GLU A 114 -0.30 5.23 4.56
N VAL A 115 -0.99 6.37 4.57
CA VAL A 115 -2.16 6.60 5.42
C VAL A 115 -3.28 7.17 4.58
N ASP A 116 -4.36 6.42 4.42
CA ASP A 116 -5.57 6.90 3.79
C ASP A 116 -6.41 7.69 4.79
N VAL A 117 -6.72 8.92 4.44
CA VAL A 117 -7.50 9.87 5.25
C VAL A 117 -8.86 10.06 4.60
N PHE A 118 -9.92 9.60 5.26
CA PHE A 118 -11.28 9.78 4.80
C PHE A 118 -11.92 10.96 5.55
N THR A 119 -12.47 11.91 4.80
CA THR A 119 -13.19 13.07 5.31
C THR A 119 -14.48 13.28 4.53
N ALA A 120 -15.43 14.06 5.06
CA ALA A 120 -16.69 14.32 4.38
C ALA A 120 -16.49 15.00 3.00
N SER A 121 -15.48 15.87 2.87
CA SER A 121 -15.20 16.66 1.65
C SER A 121 -14.08 16.08 0.77
N GLY A 122 -13.33 15.10 1.22
CA GLY A 122 -12.14 14.59 0.54
C GLY A 122 -10.91 15.50 0.61
N SER A 123 -10.99 16.58 1.40
CA SER A 123 -9.88 17.52 1.61
C SER A 123 -9.87 18.01 3.06
N VAL A 124 -8.72 18.49 3.47
CA VAL A 124 -8.48 19.11 4.79
C VAL A 124 -7.62 20.35 4.55
N ASP A 125 -7.78 21.37 5.37
CA ASP A 125 -6.96 22.58 5.30
C ASP A 125 -5.47 22.28 5.58
N ALA A 126 -4.57 23.08 5.01
CA ALA A 126 -3.13 22.86 5.08
C ALA A 126 -2.58 22.80 6.52
N ALA A 127 -3.17 23.59 7.44
CA ALA A 127 -2.78 23.59 8.84
C ALA A 127 -3.10 22.26 9.53
N THR A 128 -4.30 21.73 9.29
CA THR A 128 -4.73 20.43 9.82
C THR A 128 -3.94 19.29 9.19
N GLN A 129 -3.59 19.36 7.87
CA GLN A 129 -2.72 18.38 7.23
C GLN A 129 -1.34 18.32 7.89
N ALA A 130 -0.72 19.48 8.15
CA ALA A 130 0.58 19.55 8.79
C ALA A 130 0.57 18.99 10.22
N THR A 131 -0.50 19.31 10.99
CA THR A 131 -0.67 18.80 12.36
C THR A 131 -0.86 17.28 12.35
N LEU A 132 -1.73 16.77 11.46
CA LEU A 132 -1.99 15.35 11.32
C LEU A 132 -0.71 14.58 10.93
N ALA A 133 0.06 15.10 9.98
CA ALA A 133 1.34 14.50 9.58
C ALA A 133 2.34 14.46 10.75
N ALA A 134 2.44 15.54 11.53
CA ALA A 134 3.34 15.62 12.69
C ALA A 134 2.93 14.63 13.80
N ASP A 135 1.63 14.54 14.11
CA ASP A 135 1.11 13.62 15.12
C ASP A 135 1.28 12.16 14.72
N LEU A 136 1.02 11.84 13.45
CA LEU A 136 1.24 10.51 12.90
C LEU A 136 2.72 10.14 12.90
N LYS A 137 3.61 11.05 12.49
CA LYS A 137 5.06 10.84 12.54
C LYS A 137 5.52 10.55 13.97
N LYS A 138 5.01 11.30 14.96
CA LYS A 138 5.33 11.11 16.37
C LYS A 138 4.82 9.77 16.91
N SER A 139 3.62 9.35 16.49
CA SER A 139 3.00 8.11 16.98
C SER A 139 3.55 6.85 16.31
N LEU A 140 3.86 6.92 15.01
CA LEU A 140 4.26 5.77 14.20
C LEU A 140 5.78 5.65 14.04
N GLY A 141 6.54 6.73 14.32
CA GLY A 141 7.98 6.77 14.11
C GLY A 141 8.41 6.74 12.63
N LYS A 142 7.44 6.88 11.71
CA LYS A 142 7.62 6.86 10.25
C LYS A 142 7.05 8.12 9.63
N ASP A 143 7.56 8.51 8.46
CA ASP A 143 7.04 9.64 7.70
C ASP A 143 5.74 9.25 6.98
N PRO A 144 4.57 9.83 7.36
CA PRO A 144 3.30 9.47 6.75
C PRO A 144 3.14 10.10 5.36
N VAL A 145 2.75 9.29 4.38
CA VAL A 145 2.27 9.74 3.07
C VAL A 145 0.74 9.74 3.13
N LEU A 146 0.12 10.91 3.11
CA LEU A 146 -1.32 11.09 3.32
C LEU A 146 -2.07 11.10 1.99
N HIS A 147 -3.03 10.18 1.83
CA HIS A 147 -3.94 10.12 0.69
C HIS A 147 -5.36 10.50 1.15
N TYR A 148 -5.95 11.52 0.55
CA TYR A 148 -7.24 12.04 0.96
C TYR A 148 -8.38 11.49 0.10
N TYR A 149 -9.43 10.98 0.74
CA TYR A 149 -10.63 10.44 0.09
C TYR A 149 -11.89 11.07 0.66
N ALA A 150 -12.87 11.33 -0.21
CA ALA A 150 -14.20 11.76 0.22
C ALA A 150 -15.04 10.56 0.67
N ASP A 151 -15.64 10.67 1.86
CA ASP A 151 -16.67 9.76 2.35
C ASP A 151 -17.95 10.57 2.64
N PRO A 152 -18.88 10.69 1.66
CA PRO A 152 -20.11 11.48 1.83
C PRO A 152 -21.03 10.97 2.94
N ALA A 153 -20.85 9.75 3.43
CA ALA A 153 -21.59 9.20 4.55
C ALA A 153 -21.13 9.75 5.90
N MET A 154 -19.98 10.44 5.94
CA MET A 154 -19.48 11.08 7.14
C MET A 154 -20.14 12.44 7.35
N ILE A 155 -20.63 12.69 8.58
CA ILE A 155 -21.14 14.01 9.02
C ILE A 155 -19.98 14.98 9.30
N GLY A 156 -18.80 14.44 9.68
CA GLY A 156 -17.60 15.21 10.02
C GLY A 156 -16.57 14.37 10.78
N GLY A 157 -15.44 15.00 11.08
CA GLY A 157 -14.27 14.32 11.63
C GLY A 157 -13.44 13.64 10.56
N LEU A 158 -12.58 12.70 10.94
CA LEU A 158 -11.73 11.97 10.02
C LEU A 158 -11.63 10.48 10.43
N LYS A 159 -11.46 9.62 9.42
CA LYS A 159 -11.08 8.22 9.61
C LYS A 159 -9.71 8.02 8.98
N LEU A 160 -8.86 7.26 9.61
CA LEU A 160 -7.53 6.92 9.11
C LEU A 160 -7.45 5.42 8.87
N ARG A 161 -6.95 5.03 7.72
CA ARG A 161 -6.60 3.64 7.42
C ARG A 161 -5.10 3.53 7.21
N ILE A 162 -4.47 2.67 7.99
CA ILE A 162 -3.03 2.39 7.96
C ILE A 162 -2.88 0.89 7.73
N GLY A 163 -2.60 0.50 6.49
CA GLY A 163 -2.65 -0.91 6.11
C GLY A 163 -4.02 -1.52 6.40
N ASP A 164 -4.07 -2.52 7.29
CA ASP A 164 -5.30 -3.20 7.69
C ASP A 164 -6.00 -2.56 8.90
N GLN A 165 -5.41 -1.56 9.53
CA GLN A 165 -5.96 -0.90 10.71
C GLN A 165 -6.79 0.32 10.31
N LEU A 166 -8.03 0.38 10.83
CA LEU A 166 -8.93 1.52 10.69
C LEU A 166 -9.10 2.23 12.04
N ILE A 167 -8.74 3.51 12.08
CA ILE A 167 -8.92 4.39 13.24
C ILE A 167 -10.10 5.32 12.94
N ASP A 168 -11.24 5.12 13.59
CA ASP A 168 -12.45 5.92 13.40
C ASP A 168 -12.52 7.08 14.41
N GLY A 169 -12.15 8.29 13.95
CA GLY A 169 -12.27 9.56 14.64
C GLY A 169 -13.47 10.39 14.18
N SER A 170 -14.46 9.78 13.51
CA SER A 170 -15.65 10.50 13.04
C SER A 170 -16.52 11.02 14.19
N VAL A 171 -17.23 12.13 13.93
CA VAL A 171 -18.23 12.69 14.87
C VAL A 171 -19.27 11.65 15.25
N ALA A 172 -19.71 10.82 14.30
CA ALA A 172 -20.66 9.74 14.55
C ALA A 172 -20.11 8.70 15.54
N ALA A 173 -18.83 8.35 15.44
CA ALA A 173 -18.19 7.44 16.40
C ALA A 173 -18.04 8.06 17.80
N GLN A 174 -17.73 9.36 17.85
CA GLN A 174 -17.68 10.08 19.13
C GLN A 174 -19.04 10.13 19.82
N LEU A 175 -20.11 10.45 19.09
CA LEU A 175 -21.48 10.47 19.62
C LEU A 175 -21.93 9.07 20.10
N ARG A 176 -21.61 8.02 19.35
CA ARG A 176 -21.88 6.63 19.80
C ARG A 176 -21.18 6.31 21.13
N ARG A 177 -19.91 6.68 21.27
CA ARG A 177 -19.14 6.49 22.50
C ARG A 177 -19.74 7.27 23.68
N MET A 178 -20.11 8.54 23.47
CA MET A 178 -20.77 9.35 24.49
C MET A 178 -22.09 8.73 24.92
N ARG A 179 -22.93 8.29 23.98
CA ARG A 179 -24.19 7.61 24.28
C ARG A 179 -23.98 6.35 25.11
N SER A 180 -23.03 5.49 24.75
CA SER A 180 -22.68 4.29 25.52
C SER A 180 -22.27 4.65 26.94
N THR A 181 -21.37 5.60 27.12
CA THR A 181 -20.91 6.03 28.45
C THR A 181 -22.03 6.61 29.30
N LEU A 182 -22.97 7.35 28.69
CA LEU A 182 -24.14 7.88 29.43
C LEU A 182 -25.11 6.77 29.87
N LEU A 183 -25.35 5.78 29.01
CA LEU A 183 -26.20 4.63 29.34
C LEU A 183 -25.55 3.79 30.43
N ASP A 184 -24.27 3.50 30.38
CA ASP A 184 -23.54 2.72 31.37
C ASP A 184 -23.55 3.43 32.73
N ARG A 185 -23.32 4.77 32.75
CA ARG A 185 -23.40 5.56 33.99
C ARG A 185 -24.84 5.71 34.51
N GLY A 186 -25.82 5.82 33.59
CA GLY A 186 -27.24 5.91 33.97
C GLY A 186 -27.79 4.62 34.58
N LEU A 187 -27.28 3.47 34.17
CA LEU A 187 -27.61 2.16 34.76
C LEU A 187 -26.92 1.98 36.11
N ALA A 188 -25.65 2.38 36.25
CA ALA A 188 -24.93 2.29 37.53
C ALA A 188 -25.53 3.19 38.65
N GLY A 189 -26.23 4.28 38.27
CA GLY A 189 -26.89 5.16 39.23
C GLY A 189 -28.25 4.66 39.70
N ARG A 190 -28.83 3.64 39.06
CA ARG A 190 -30.16 3.10 39.47
C ARG A 190 -30.08 2.00 40.53
N ASP A 191 -28.95 1.32 40.65
CA ASP A 191 -28.77 0.26 41.66
C ASP A 191 -28.32 0.78 43.03
N ALA A 192 -28.02 2.08 43.15
CA ALA A 192 -27.63 2.68 44.44
C ALA A 192 -28.81 3.23 45.27
N GLY A 193 -30.05 3.11 44.78
CA GLY A 193 -31.23 3.74 45.39
C GLY A 193 -32.23 2.81 46.08
N THR A 194 -31.93 1.51 46.25
CA THR A 194 -32.95 0.58 46.83
C THR A 194 -32.41 -0.21 48.03
N PHE A 195 -31.87 0.49 49.00
CA PHE A 195 -31.75 -0.06 50.36
C PHE A 195 -31.86 1.08 51.39
N LEU A 196 -33.09 1.51 51.69
CA LEU A 196 -33.47 2.15 52.96
C LEU A 196 -35.00 2.25 53.01
N SER A 197 -35.65 1.20 53.50
CA SER A 197 -36.95 1.26 54.22
C SER A 197 -37.03 0.07 55.14
#